data_04c4d4030b00204640b47c540fa18ca0
#
_entry.id   04c4d4030b00204640b47c540fa18ca0
#
_cell.length_a   1.000
_cell.length_b   1.000
_cell.length_c   1.000
_cell.angle_alpha   90.00
_cell.angle_beta   90.00
_cell.angle_gamma   90.00
#
_symmetry.space_group_name_H-M   'P 1'
#
loop_
_entity.id
_entity.type
_entity.pdbx_description
1 polymer ?
#
loop_
_entity_poly.entity_id
_entity_poly.type
_entity_poly.pdbx_seq_one_letter_code
_entity_poly.pdbx_strand_id
1 'polypeptide(L)'
;ARHYGIPGIEGAHFRRVSFEDGRRGGILGHASILTLTSNPTRTSPVKRGKWILGQVLGMPPKPPPPNAGDLSEETEEVQAASLRERLEKHRADPVCASCHRIMDPMGFALENYDGVGAWRTRDGKFPINAAGTLPDGTFFDGPVDLKKVLLERKHDFVWCLSEKLLTY
;
A
#
# COMPACT_ATOMS: atom_id res chain seq x y z
N ALA A 1 21.14 -2.40 -2.32
CA ALA A 1 21.44 -1.22 -3.12
C ALA A 1 20.86 -1.39 -4.54
N ARG A 2 21.28 -2.43 -5.27
CA ARG A 2 20.84 -2.66 -6.66
C ARG A 2 19.32 -2.69 -6.83
N HIS A 3 18.59 -3.42 -5.99
CA HIS A 3 17.12 -3.51 -6.03
C HIS A 3 16.43 -2.15 -5.83
N TYR A 4 16.99 -1.31 -4.98
CA TYR A 4 16.44 0.03 -4.69
C TYR A 4 16.97 1.13 -5.62
N GLY A 5 17.77 0.78 -6.63
CA GLY A 5 18.32 1.73 -7.58
C GLY A 5 19.33 2.70 -6.97
N ILE A 6 20.06 2.30 -5.92
CA ILE A 6 21.04 3.15 -5.24
C ILE A 6 22.39 3.00 -5.93
N PRO A 7 22.88 4.04 -6.62
CA PRO A 7 24.15 4.00 -7.33
C PRO A 7 25.35 4.04 -6.38
N GLY A 8 26.51 3.59 -6.86
CA GLY A 8 27.79 3.72 -6.15
C GLY A 8 27.93 2.88 -4.88
N ILE A 9 27.05 1.91 -4.65
CA ILE A 9 27.12 1.00 -3.51
C ILE A 9 27.66 -0.35 -3.96
N GLU A 10 28.93 -0.60 -3.63
CA GLU A 10 29.63 -1.84 -3.97
C GLU A 10 30.14 -2.55 -2.72
N GLY A 11 30.41 -3.87 -2.84
CA GLY A 11 30.92 -4.71 -1.76
C GLY A 11 29.86 -5.12 -0.74
N ALA A 12 30.31 -5.90 0.26
CA ALA A 12 29.43 -6.55 1.26
C ALA A 12 29.30 -5.78 2.58
N HIS A 13 29.92 -4.63 2.72
CA HIS A 13 29.90 -3.87 3.98
C HIS A 13 28.58 -3.13 4.17
N PHE A 14 27.96 -3.27 5.34
CA PHE A 14 26.82 -2.45 5.74
C PHE A 14 27.23 -0.98 5.87
N ARG A 15 26.42 -0.10 5.29
CA ARG A 15 26.62 1.34 5.36
C ARG A 15 25.28 2.08 5.38
N ARG A 16 25.27 3.23 6.00
CA ARG A 16 24.09 4.11 5.99
C ARG A 16 23.95 4.76 4.62
N VAL A 17 22.74 4.72 4.07
CA VAL A 17 22.38 5.41 2.82
C VAL A 17 21.18 6.29 3.11
N SER A 18 21.23 7.54 2.68
CA SER A 18 20.08 8.48 2.74
C SER A 18 19.35 8.50 1.40
N PHE A 19 18.04 8.56 1.46
CA PHE A 19 17.18 8.76 0.29
C PHE A 19 16.70 10.21 0.30
N GLU A 20 17.22 11.03 -0.62
CA GLU A 20 16.92 12.47 -0.65
C GLU A 20 15.53 12.77 -1.21
N ASP A 21 15.00 11.91 -2.07
CA ASP A 21 13.72 12.09 -2.76
C ASP A 21 12.49 11.70 -1.90
N GLY A 22 12.68 11.25 -0.68
CA GLY A 22 11.61 10.80 0.22
C GLY A 22 10.83 9.57 -0.23
N ARG A 23 11.07 9.05 -1.43
CA ARG A 23 10.35 7.87 -1.97
C ARG A 23 10.53 6.65 -1.08
N ARG A 24 11.71 6.48 -0.51
CA ARG A 24 12.04 5.37 0.39
C ARG A 24 12.17 5.85 1.82
N GLY A 25 11.98 4.95 2.76
CA GLY A 25 12.17 5.20 4.19
C GLY A 25 11.12 4.49 5.03
N GLY A 26 11.57 3.89 6.13
CA GLY A 26 10.71 3.11 7.02
C GLY A 26 10.16 1.83 6.37
N ILE A 27 9.32 1.14 7.11
CA ILE A 27 8.79 -0.19 6.75
C ILE A 27 7.88 -0.19 5.51
N LEU A 28 7.16 0.91 5.24
CA LEU A 28 6.26 1.01 4.09
C LEU A 28 6.98 0.93 2.74
N GLY A 29 8.25 1.31 2.69
CA GLY A 29 9.06 1.25 1.47
C GLY A 29 9.91 -0.02 1.34
N HIS A 30 9.79 -0.98 2.25
CA HIS A 30 10.51 -2.25 2.17
C HIS A 30 9.95 -3.15 1.09
N ALA A 31 10.81 -3.63 0.19
CA ALA A 31 10.44 -4.52 -0.89
C ALA A 31 9.75 -5.80 -0.38
N SER A 32 10.23 -6.38 0.73
CA SER A 32 9.62 -7.57 1.34
C SER A 32 8.16 -7.34 1.74
N ILE A 33 7.84 -6.20 2.35
CA ILE A 33 6.46 -5.85 2.72
C ILE A 33 5.60 -5.62 1.47
N LEU A 34 6.13 -4.88 0.50
CA LEU A 34 5.43 -4.56 -0.74
C LEU A 34 5.16 -5.82 -1.57
N THR A 35 6.11 -6.78 -1.59
CA THR A 35 5.93 -8.07 -2.26
C THR A 35 4.90 -8.93 -1.53
N LEU A 36 5.01 -9.05 -0.20
CA LEU A 36 4.07 -9.83 0.61
C LEU A 36 2.61 -9.32 0.47
N THR A 37 2.46 -8.03 0.26
CA THR A 37 1.15 -7.35 0.11
C THR A 37 0.73 -7.15 -1.34
N SER A 38 1.32 -7.88 -2.26
CA SER A 38 0.95 -7.93 -3.68
C SER A 38 0.36 -9.30 -4.05
N ASN A 39 -0.21 -9.40 -5.24
CA ASN A 39 -0.54 -10.66 -5.90
C ASN A 39 0.64 -11.08 -6.82
N PRO A 40 0.73 -12.33 -7.25
CA PRO A 40 1.80 -12.77 -8.15
C PRO A 40 1.87 -11.98 -9.45
N THR A 41 0.74 -11.57 -9.99
CA THR A 41 0.60 -10.91 -11.31
C THR A 41 0.50 -9.39 -11.23
N ARG A 42 0.13 -8.83 -10.06
CA ARG A 42 -0.14 -7.39 -9.89
C ARG A 42 -0.01 -6.94 -8.44
N THR A 43 0.06 -5.63 -8.24
CA THR A 43 -0.08 -5.01 -6.93
C THR A 43 -1.49 -5.20 -6.37
N SER A 44 -1.64 -5.01 -5.06
CA SER A 44 -2.94 -5.06 -4.40
C SER A 44 -3.10 -3.91 -3.40
N PRO A 45 -3.72 -2.80 -3.78
CA PRO A 45 -4.05 -1.72 -2.86
C PRO A 45 -4.83 -2.22 -1.63
N VAL A 46 -5.73 -3.16 -1.83
CA VAL A 46 -6.52 -3.77 -0.73
C VAL A 46 -5.63 -4.48 0.29
N LYS A 47 -4.70 -5.35 -0.16
CA LYS A 47 -3.77 -6.04 0.75
C LYS A 47 -2.83 -5.06 1.45
N ARG A 48 -2.33 -4.05 0.73
CA ARG A 48 -1.47 -2.99 1.27
C ARG A 48 -2.19 -2.18 2.34
N GLY A 49 -3.39 -1.71 2.05
CA GLY A 49 -4.20 -0.97 3.01
C GLY A 49 -4.61 -1.80 4.23
N LYS A 50 -5.05 -3.05 4.01
CA LYS A 50 -5.33 -4.00 5.10
C LYS A 50 -4.11 -4.23 6.00
N TRP A 51 -2.92 -4.35 5.40
CA TRP A 51 -1.68 -4.53 6.14
C TRP A 51 -1.36 -3.30 7.00
N ILE A 52 -1.50 -2.08 6.46
CA ILE A 52 -1.30 -0.84 7.22
C ILE A 52 -2.26 -0.80 8.41
N LEU A 53 -3.55 -1.01 8.17
CA LEU A 53 -4.55 -1.00 9.24
C LEU A 53 -4.25 -2.04 10.32
N GLY A 54 -3.99 -3.28 9.95
CA GLY A 54 -3.83 -4.38 10.90
C GLY A 54 -2.45 -4.48 11.53
N GLN A 55 -1.37 -4.16 10.79
CA GLN A 55 -0.01 -4.38 11.27
C GLN A 55 0.70 -3.11 11.73
N VAL A 56 0.25 -1.94 11.26
CA VAL A 56 0.83 -0.65 11.66
C VAL A 56 -0.06 0.05 12.69
N LEU A 57 -1.38 0.08 12.46
CA LEU A 57 -2.31 0.84 13.30
C LEU A 57 -3.07 -0.03 14.34
N GLY A 58 -2.94 -1.37 14.31
CA GLY A 58 -3.66 -2.24 15.22
C GLY A 58 -5.19 -2.27 15.02
N MET A 59 -5.67 -1.86 13.86
CA MET A 59 -7.08 -1.73 13.51
C MET A 59 -7.44 -2.66 12.33
N PRO A 60 -7.35 -3.98 12.49
CA PRO A 60 -7.63 -4.91 11.39
C PRO A 60 -9.08 -4.74 10.92
N PRO A 61 -9.33 -4.61 9.61
CA PRO A 61 -10.70 -4.59 9.09
C PRO A 61 -11.39 -5.93 9.36
N LYS A 62 -12.71 -5.90 9.43
CA LYS A 62 -13.51 -7.12 9.56
C LYS A 62 -13.23 -8.08 8.40
N PRO A 63 -13.38 -9.39 8.59
CA PRO A 63 -13.32 -10.38 7.50
C PRO A 63 -14.31 -10.01 6.39
N PRO A 64 -13.94 -10.23 5.12
CA PRO A 64 -14.87 -10.02 4.01
C PRO A 64 -16.09 -10.95 4.14
N PRO A 65 -17.25 -10.56 3.58
CA PRO A 65 -18.40 -11.45 3.49
C PRO A 65 -18.04 -12.74 2.72
N PRO A 66 -18.72 -13.86 3.01
CA PRO A 66 -18.39 -15.16 2.38
C PRO A 66 -18.41 -15.16 0.84
N ASN A 67 -19.18 -14.25 0.25
CA ASN A 67 -19.33 -14.12 -1.21
C ASN A 67 -18.52 -12.97 -1.82
N ALA A 68 -17.60 -12.38 -1.07
CA ALA A 68 -16.69 -11.36 -1.62
C ALA A 68 -15.75 -12.04 -2.63
N GLY A 69 -16.06 -11.92 -3.91
CA GLY A 69 -15.22 -12.42 -4.99
C GLY A 69 -13.92 -11.60 -5.12
N ASP A 70 -12.90 -12.26 -5.67
CA ASP A 70 -11.70 -11.56 -6.12
C ASP A 70 -11.99 -10.69 -7.34
N LEU A 71 -11.21 -9.61 -7.52
CA LEU A 71 -11.24 -8.82 -8.74
C LEU A 71 -10.85 -9.72 -9.93
N SER A 72 -11.77 -9.90 -10.86
CA SER A 72 -11.49 -10.65 -12.10
C SER A 72 -10.33 -10.01 -12.87
N GLU A 73 -9.47 -10.83 -13.43
CA GLU A 73 -8.32 -10.41 -14.27
C GLU A 73 -8.52 -10.76 -15.75
N GLU A 74 -9.64 -11.44 -16.11
CA GLU A 74 -9.72 -12.23 -17.34
C GLU A 74 -10.54 -11.61 -18.49
N THR A 75 -11.14 -10.43 -18.34
CA THR A 75 -11.93 -9.84 -19.42
C THR A 75 -11.24 -8.66 -20.10
N GLU A 76 -11.50 -8.45 -21.40
CA GLU A 76 -10.99 -7.29 -22.15
C GLU A 76 -11.41 -5.95 -21.51
N GLU A 77 -12.62 -5.86 -20.96
CA GLU A 77 -13.10 -4.71 -20.23
C GLU A 77 -12.26 -4.41 -18.98
N VAL A 78 -11.75 -5.46 -18.31
CA VAL A 78 -10.87 -5.36 -17.17
C VAL A 78 -9.51 -4.79 -17.56
N GLN A 79 -9.02 -5.12 -18.75
CA GLN A 79 -7.76 -4.59 -19.29
C GLN A 79 -7.88 -3.16 -19.82
N ALA A 80 -9.10 -2.70 -20.08
CA ALA A 80 -9.39 -1.33 -20.54
C ALA A 80 -9.33 -0.28 -19.42
N ALA A 81 -9.48 -0.67 -18.15
CA ALA A 81 -9.51 0.21 -16.99
C ALA A 81 -8.29 0.03 -16.08
N SER A 82 -7.86 1.10 -15.44
CA SER A 82 -6.81 1.04 -14.40
C SER A 82 -7.25 0.21 -13.20
N LEU A 83 -6.30 -0.32 -12.44
CA LEU A 83 -6.59 -1.05 -11.19
C LEU A 83 -7.42 -0.18 -10.23
N ARG A 84 -7.14 1.13 -10.19
CA ARG A 84 -7.89 2.08 -9.36
C ARG A 84 -9.36 2.18 -9.78
N GLU A 85 -9.65 2.39 -11.06
CA GLU A 85 -11.02 2.49 -11.58
C GLU A 85 -11.82 1.21 -11.31
N ARG A 86 -11.19 0.06 -11.43
CA ARG A 86 -11.79 -1.24 -11.11
C ARG A 86 -12.16 -1.37 -9.63
N LEU A 87 -11.28 -0.94 -8.73
CA LEU A 87 -11.55 -0.93 -7.29
C LEU A 87 -12.61 0.10 -6.92
N GLU A 88 -12.62 1.27 -7.55
CA GLU A 88 -13.66 2.28 -7.33
C GLU A 88 -15.04 1.80 -7.79
N LYS A 89 -15.12 1.07 -8.89
CA LYS A 89 -16.36 0.41 -9.36
C LYS A 89 -16.81 -0.67 -8.36
N HIS A 90 -15.90 -1.50 -7.85
CA HIS A 90 -16.22 -2.50 -6.82
C HIS A 90 -16.75 -1.85 -5.54
N ARG A 91 -16.20 -0.72 -5.16
CA ARG A 91 -16.56 0.06 -3.98
C ARG A 91 -17.90 0.79 -4.09
N ALA A 92 -18.54 0.80 -5.27
CA ALA A 92 -19.88 1.34 -5.44
C ALA A 92 -20.95 0.54 -4.66
N ASP A 93 -20.70 -0.74 -4.37
CA ASP A 93 -21.54 -1.54 -3.49
C ASP A 93 -21.37 -1.06 -2.02
N PRO A 94 -22.46 -0.69 -1.31
CA PRO A 94 -22.40 -0.20 0.05
C PRO A 94 -21.78 -1.20 1.06
N VAL A 95 -21.98 -2.49 0.86
CA VAL A 95 -21.42 -3.55 1.70
C VAL A 95 -19.90 -3.56 1.56
N CYS A 96 -19.39 -3.54 0.33
CA CYS A 96 -17.97 -3.48 0.02
C CYS A 96 -17.35 -2.14 0.49
N ALA A 97 -18.05 -1.03 0.29
CA ALA A 97 -17.61 0.31 0.67
C ALA A 97 -17.31 0.43 2.17
N SER A 98 -17.98 -0.32 3.02
CA SER A 98 -17.82 -0.23 4.49
C SER A 98 -16.37 -0.44 4.95
N CYS A 99 -15.64 -1.35 4.31
CA CYS A 99 -14.22 -1.62 4.59
C CYS A 99 -13.29 -0.86 3.62
N HIS A 100 -13.65 -0.83 2.33
CA HIS A 100 -12.79 -0.29 1.28
C HIS A 100 -12.55 1.22 1.38
N ARG A 101 -13.46 1.99 2.00
CA ARG A 101 -13.28 3.44 2.23
C ARG A 101 -12.02 3.79 3.02
N ILE A 102 -11.58 2.91 3.90
CA ILE A 102 -10.39 3.15 4.73
C ILE A 102 -9.17 2.45 4.13
N MET A 103 -9.33 1.20 3.67
CA MET A 103 -8.23 0.39 3.15
C MET A 103 -7.66 0.94 1.84
N ASP A 104 -8.52 1.17 0.85
CA ASP A 104 -8.09 1.46 -0.51
C ASP A 104 -7.27 2.75 -0.61
N PRO A 105 -7.66 3.88 0.02
CA PRO A 105 -6.85 5.09 -0.02
C PRO A 105 -5.41 4.86 0.46
N MET A 106 -5.24 4.17 1.59
CA MET A 106 -3.91 3.84 2.14
C MET A 106 -3.10 2.95 1.19
N GLY A 107 -3.77 2.00 0.53
CA GLY A 107 -3.14 1.13 -0.45
C GLY A 107 -2.75 1.86 -1.73
N PHE A 108 -3.60 2.75 -2.24
CA PHE A 108 -3.31 3.57 -3.41
C PHE A 108 -2.08 4.46 -3.22
N ALA A 109 -1.87 4.99 -2.02
CA ALA A 109 -0.67 5.77 -1.70
C ALA A 109 0.64 5.00 -1.91
N LEU A 110 0.59 3.67 -1.97
CA LEU A 110 1.76 2.81 -2.20
C LEU A 110 1.85 2.28 -3.65
N GLU A 111 0.97 2.69 -4.57
CA GLU A 111 0.94 2.16 -5.95
C GLU A 111 2.11 2.64 -6.82
N ASN A 112 2.84 3.67 -6.38
CA ASN A 112 4.14 4.00 -6.95
C ASN A 112 5.21 2.91 -6.74
N TYR A 113 4.94 1.90 -5.94
CA TYR A 113 5.75 0.70 -5.84
C TYR A 113 5.06 -0.46 -6.57
N ASP A 114 5.79 -1.12 -7.45
CA ASP A 114 5.30 -2.31 -8.13
C ASP A 114 5.19 -3.54 -7.20
N GLY A 115 4.93 -4.72 -7.75
CA GLY A 115 4.77 -5.97 -7.00
C GLY A 115 6.03 -6.47 -6.29
N VAL A 116 7.20 -5.99 -6.66
CA VAL A 116 8.48 -6.30 -6.01
C VAL A 116 9.08 -5.08 -5.28
N GLY A 117 8.31 -4.00 -5.20
CA GLY A 117 8.69 -2.79 -4.50
C GLY A 117 9.63 -1.89 -5.29
N ALA A 118 9.78 -2.04 -6.61
CA ALA A 118 10.48 -1.08 -7.44
C ALA A 118 9.58 0.16 -7.67
N TRP A 119 10.21 1.32 -7.83
CA TRP A 119 9.46 2.56 -8.06
C TRP A 119 8.95 2.64 -9.50
N ARG A 120 7.67 3.01 -9.66
CA ARG A 120 7.02 3.21 -10.96
C ARG A 120 6.12 4.44 -10.95
N THR A 121 5.91 5.03 -12.13
CA THR A 121 4.96 6.14 -12.35
C THR A 121 3.78 5.73 -13.22
N ARG A 122 3.84 4.52 -13.77
CA ARG A 122 2.78 3.94 -14.62
C ARG A 122 2.58 2.47 -14.27
N ASP A 123 1.35 2.00 -14.52
CA ASP A 123 0.98 0.58 -14.51
C ASP A 123 0.50 0.22 -15.92
N GLY A 124 1.35 -0.41 -16.71
CA GLY A 124 1.13 -0.55 -18.15
C GLY A 124 0.93 0.81 -18.82
N LYS A 125 -0.22 0.99 -19.47
CA LYS A 125 -0.59 2.25 -20.15
C LYS A 125 -1.13 3.35 -19.20
N PHE A 126 -1.50 3.00 -17.96
CA PHE A 126 -2.16 3.92 -17.05
C PHE A 126 -1.15 4.69 -16.18
N PRO A 127 -1.26 6.00 -16.02
CA PRO A 127 -0.50 6.74 -15.02
C PRO A 127 -0.95 6.34 -13.61
N ILE A 128 0.00 6.27 -12.67
CA ILE A 128 -0.33 6.03 -11.27
C ILE A 128 -0.96 7.29 -10.67
N ASN A 129 -2.14 7.12 -10.07
CA ASN A 129 -2.75 8.09 -9.18
C ASN A 129 -2.68 7.54 -7.76
N ALA A 130 -1.73 8.05 -6.97
CA ALA A 130 -1.46 7.62 -5.61
C ALA A 130 -2.20 8.45 -4.55
N ALA A 131 -3.04 9.39 -4.96
CA ALA A 131 -3.81 10.21 -4.03
C ALA A 131 -4.88 9.39 -3.31
N GLY A 132 -5.13 9.72 -2.04
CA GLY A 132 -6.17 9.11 -1.22
C GLY A 132 -6.78 10.11 -0.25
N THR A 133 -8.05 9.87 0.11
CA THR A 133 -8.75 10.63 1.13
C THR A 133 -9.40 9.65 2.11
N LEU A 134 -9.13 9.79 3.39
CA LEU A 134 -9.77 9.01 4.45
C LEU A 134 -11.18 9.53 4.74
N PRO A 135 -12.03 8.74 5.43
CA PRO A 135 -13.39 9.15 5.76
C PRO A 135 -13.50 10.43 6.62
N ASP A 136 -12.45 10.76 7.38
CA ASP A 136 -12.34 11.99 8.18
C ASP A 136 -11.91 13.22 7.37
N GLY A 137 -11.73 13.07 6.05
CA GLY A 137 -11.28 14.13 5.15
C GLY A 137 -9.77 14.29 5.03
N THR A 138 -8.96 13.49 5.75
CA THR A 138 -7.50 13.53 5.65
C THR A 138 -7.05 13.14 4.24
N PHE A 139 -6.43 14.07 3.54
CA PHE A 139 -5.89 13.87 2.18
C PHE A 139 -4.40 13.61 2.22
N PHE A 140 -3.92 12.77 1.30
CA PHE A 140 -2.51 12.52 1.04
C PHE A 140 -2.30 12.12 -0.42
N ASP A 141 -1.10 12.39 -0.94
CA ASP A 141 -0.69 11.96 -2.28
C ASP A 141 0.65 11.22 -2.21
N GLY A 142 0.54 9.92 -2.41
CA GLY A 142 1.69 9.02 -2.41
C GLY A 142 2.25 8.67 -1.02
N PRO A 143 3.37 7.92 -1.02
CA PRO A 143 3.90 7.31 0.21
C PRO A 143 4.52 8.32 1.19
N VAL A 144 4.95 9.49 0.70
CA VAL A 144 5.54 10.53 1.55
C VAL A 144 4.49 11.13 2.47
N ASP A 145 3.35 11.51 1.90
CA ASP A 145 2.27 12.12 2.69
C ASP A 145 1.58 11.07 3.56
N LEU A 146 1.36 9.87 3.05
CA LEU A 146 0.86 8.77 3.88
C LEU A 146 1.74 8.54 5.12
N LYS A 147 3.07 8.60 4.99
CA LYS A 147 3.97 8.49 6.15
C LYS A 147 3.74 9.61 7.17
N LYS A 148 3.50 10.85 6.73
CA LYS A 148 3.19 11.97 7.63
C LYS A 148 1.90 11.70 8.41
N VAL A 149 0.83 11.29 7.72
CA VAL A 149 -0.45 10.93 8.34
C VAL A 149 -0.29 9.80 9.37
N LEU A 150 0.49 8.78 9.06
CA LEU A 150 0.77 7.70 10.00
C LEU A 150 1.63 8.13 11.20
N LEU A 151 2.53 9.11 11.01
CA LEU A 151 3.32 9.68 12.12
C LEU A 151 2.46 10.49 13.10
N GLU A 152 1.40 11.14 12.65
CA GLU A 152 0.41 11.76 13.54
C GLU A 152 -0.29 10.72 14.42
N ARG A 153 -0.40 9.49 13.93
CA ARG A 153 -0.95 8.31 14.62
C ARG A 153 0.12 7.42 15.28
N LYS A 154 1.27 7.98 15.65
CA LYS A 154 2.39 7.23 16.24
C LYS A 154 2.03 6.43 17.49
N HIS A 155 1.05 6.88 18.26
CA HIS A 155 0.59 6.15 19.46
C HIS A 155 -0.06 4.81 19.09
N ASP A 156 -0.89 4.79 18.04
CA ASP A 156 -1.50 3.55 17.54
C ASP A 156 -0.42 2.57 17.08
N PHE A 157 0.60 3.09 16.36
CA PHE A 157 1.74 2.27 15.92
C PHE A 157 2.52 1.67 17.10
N VAL A 158 2.88 2.49 18.11
CA VAL A 158 3.64 2.02 19.26
C VAL A 158 2.82 0.99 20.05
N TRP A 159 1.52 1.22 20.22
CA TRP A 159 0.63 0.27 20.89
C TRP A 159 0.57 -1.06 20.14
N CYS A 160 0.29 -1.03 18.83
CA CYS A 160 0.23 -2.22 17.98
C CYS A 160 1.55 -3.01 18.00
N LEU A 161 2.69 -2.32 17.90
CA LEU A 161 4.00 -2.94 17.93
C LEU A 161 4.27 -3.60 19.28
N SER A 162 3.97 -2.91 20.40
CA SER A 162 4.15 -3.43 21.75
C SER A 162 3.29 -4.66 22.01
N GLU A 163 2.02 -4.62 21.62
CA GLU A 163 1.12 -5.77 21.71
C GLU A 163 1.67 -6.99 20.99
N LYS A 164 2.11 -6.81 19.74
CA LYS A 164 2.68 -7.90 18.93
C LYS A 164 3.98 -8.47 19.52
N LEU A 165 4.83 -7.62 20.06
CA LEU A 165 6.09 -8.07 20.69
C LEU A 165 5.84 -8.84 22.00
N LEU A 166 4.80 -8.50 22.75
CA LEU A 166 4.46 -9.17 24.01
C LEU A 166 3.66 -10.47 23.82
N THR A 167 3.05 -10.65 22.66
CA THR A 167 2.23 -11.84 22.35
C THR A 167 2.99 -12.89 21.53
N TYR A 168 4.25 -12.65 21.20
CA TYR A 168 5.07 -13.52 20.36
C TYR A 168 5.82 -14.59 21.22
#